data_3c1d93b61cee2d305add7bdf5b66bce8
#
_entry.id   3c1d93b61cee2d305add7bdf5b66bce8
#
_cell.length_a   1.000
_cell.length_b   1.000
_cell.length_c   1.000
_cell.angle_alpha   90.00
_cell.angle_beta   90.00
_cell.angle_gamma   90.00
#
_symmetry.space_group_name_H-M   'P 1'
#
loop_
_entity.id
_entity.type
_entity.pdbx_description
1 polymer ?
#
loop_
_entity_poly.entity_id
_entity_poly.type
_entity_poly.pdbx_seq_one_letter_code
_entity_poly.pdbx_strand_id
1 'polypeptide(L)'
;MKRTGISVAIAALVASVVMTAQAPSNYVVPKTPWGDPDLQGKWPGIELVSVPMQRPAQFGTRNVLTDAEFQEREAAAAKQTAQDNAEFELENAANTPGGGVGGPVSPPPHWLERGIPQRIASLVVDPPDGRVPPLTAEAQQRQQAQAAAQKARRAELQGREADTYTDRSLYDRCITRGIAGSFLPVIYNNGNEIVQGPGWVALRNEMIHETRIVPLDNRQRLPAAITSWMGDSRGRWDGSTLVVETTNFNDRTSGIGVNGGGTRHSEDLKVTERITRVSPDMLMWRMTFDDPKTWTRPWTIELPLKRDDGYGMFEYACHEGNYSMFNILSGSRADEAAARK
;
A
#
# COMPACT_ATOMS: atom_id res chain seq x y z
N MET A 1 -36.89 10.70 -63.72
CA MET A 1 -37.08 9.85 -62.54
C MET A 1 -35.74 9.74 -61.87
N LYS A 2 -35.51 10.54 -60.75
CA LYS A 2 -34.30 10.50 -59.96
C LYS A 2 -34.58 9.64 -58.74
N ARG A 3 -33.80 8.57 -58.51
CA ARG A 3 -33.86 7.74 -57.30
C ARG A 3 -32.83 8.29 -56.30
N THR A 4 -33.33 8.80 -55.21
CA THR A 4 -32.55 9.21 -54.04
C THR A 4 -32.31 7.97 -53.14
N GLY A 5 -31.06 7.56 -53.04
CA GLY A 5 -30.66 6.52 -52.09
C GLY A 5 -30.41 7.12 -50.68
N ILE A 6 -31.13 6.59 -49.71
CA ILE A 6 -30.94 6.92 -48.29
C ILE A 6 -29.91 5.94 -47.71
N SER A 7 -28.73 6.43 -47.35
CA SER A 7 -27.74 5.65 -46.61
C SER A 7 -28.06 5.72 -45.11
N VAL A 8 -28.44 4.59 -44.53
CA VAL A 8 -28.60 4.44 -43.08
C VAL A 8 -27.25 4.06 -42.47
N ALA A 9 -26.66 4.95 -41.75
CA ALA A 9 -25.46 4.68 -40.93
C ALA A 9 -25.88 4.00 -39.61
N ILE A 10 -25.53 2.72 -39.46
CA ILE A 10 -25.73 1.97 -38.23
C ILE A 10 -24.51 2.31 -37.31
N ALA A 11 -24.74 3.12 -36.30
CA ALA A 11 -23.78 3.35 -35.22
C ALA A 11 -23.82 2.15 -34.27
N ALA A 12 -22.80 1.31 -34.32
CA ALA A 12 -22.61 0.24 -33.32
C ALA A 12 -22.15 0.82 -32.02
N LEU A 13 -23.03 0.87 -31.03
CA LEU A 13 -22.66 1.17 -29.62
C LEU A 13 -21.90 -0.06 -29.06
N VAL A 14 -20.60 0.04 -28.96
CA VAL A 14 -19.79 -0.91 -28.17
C VAL A 14 -19.97 -0.58 -26.69
N ALA A 15 -20.88 -1.28 -26.05
CA ALA A 15 -20.99 -1.25 -24.59
C ALA A 15 -19.79 -2.00 -24.00
N SER A 16 -18.83 -1.27 -23.45
CA SER A 16 -17.73 -1.84 -22.67
C SER A 16 -18.29 -2.42 -21.39
N VAL A 17 -18.43 -3.74 -21.33
CA VAL A 17 -18.75 -4.46 -20.09
C VAL A 17 -17.50 -4.41 -19.21
N VAL A 18 -17.52 -3.52 -18.23
CA VAL A 18 -16.58 -3.55 -17.11
C VAL A 18 -16.95 -4.80 -16.29
N MET A 19 -16.20 -5.89 -16.46
CA MET A 19 -16.27 -7.02 -15.54
C MET A 19 -15.65 -6.57 -14.20
N THR A 20 -16.47 -5.95 -13.37
CA THR A 20 -16.22 -5.94 -11.93
C THR A 20 -16.35 -7.39 -11.46
N ALA A 21 -15.42 -7.88 -10.66
CA ALA A 21 -15.59 -9.15 -9.96
C ALA A 21 -16.84 -9.03 -9.08
N GLN A 22 -18.00 -9.32 -9.66
CA GLN A 22 -19.25 -9.37 -8.93
C GLN A 22 -19.22 -10.63 -8.07
N ALA A 23 -19.44 -10.42 -6.77
CA ALA A 23 -19.76 -11.52 -5.85
C ALA A 23 -20.84 -12.42 -6.50
N PRO A 24 -20.78 -13.75 -6.30
CA PRO A 24 -21.85 -14.62 -6.71
C PRO A 24 -23.15 -14.02 -6.21
N SER A 25 -24.17 -13.89 -7.06
CA SER A 25 -25.39 -13.12 -6.85
C SER A 25 -26.23 -13.53 -5.60
N ASN A 26 -25.78 -14.53 -4.84
CA ASN A 26 -26.49 -15.13 -3.70
C ASN A 26 -25.69 -15.21 -2.39
N TYR A 27 -24.45 -14.61 -2.30
CA TYR A 27 -23.72 -14.65 -1.05
C TYR A 27 -24.28 -13.62 -0.05
N VAL A 28 -24.76 -14.13 1.09
CA VAL A 28 -25.22 -13.31 2.21
C VAL A 28 -24.10 -13.25 3.24
N VAL A 29 -23.60 -12.05 3.53
CA VAL A 29 -22.59 -11.85 4.56
C VAL A 29 -23.15 -12.25 5.92
N PRO A 30 -22.47 -13.11 6.69
CA PRO A 30 -22.87 -13.42 8.06
C PRO A 30 -22.98 -12.16 8.91
N LYS A 31 -23.74 -12.24 9.99
CA LYS A 31 -23.86 -11.13 10.94
C LYS A 31 -23.18 -11.47 12.26
N THR A 32 -22.61 -10.46 12.88
CA THR A 32 -22.12 -10.51 14.26
C THR A 32 -23.30 -10.70 15.23
N PRO A 33 -23.06 -11.08 16.49
CA PRO A 33 -24.13 -11.19 17.51
C PRO A 33 -24.91 -9.90 17.75
N TRP A 34 -24.34 -8.73 17.44
CA TRP A 34 -25.01 -7.43 17.57
C TRP A 34 -25.61 -6.91 16.26
N GLY A 35 -25.58 -7.72 15.18
CA GLY A 35 -26.36 -7.48 13.94
C GLY A 35 -25.59 -6.83 12.79
N ASP A 36 -24.34 -6.37 12.97
CA ASP A 36 -23.50 -5.83 11.91
C ASP A 36 -23.03 -6.93 10.93
N PRO A 37 -22.73 -6.63 9.66
CA PRO A 37 -22.07 -7.56 8.77
C PRO A 37 -20.73 -8.02 9.37
N ASP A 38 -20.44 -9.32 9.33
CA ASP A 38 -19.25 -9.93 9.91
C ASP A 38 -18.08 -9.92 8.90
N LEU A 39 -17.13 -9.01 9.12
CA LEU A 39 -15.88 -8.91 8.36
C LEU A 39 -14.70 -9.48 9.14
N GLN A 40 -14.91 -9.99 10.37
CA GLN A 40 -13.84 -10.45 11.25
C GLN A 40 -13.02 -11.56 10.62
N GLY A 41 -11.74 -11.59 10.95
CA GLY A 41 -10.80 -12.61 10.49
C GLY A 41 -9.47 -12.01 10.06
N LYS A 42 -8.59 -12.90 9.61
CA LYS A 42 -7.29 -12.55 9.06
C LYS A 42 -7.35 -12.57 7.55
N TRP A 43 -6.89 -11.48 6.95
CA TRP A 43 -6.97 -11.20 5.53
C TRP A 43 -5.59 -10.78 5.00
N PRO A 44 -4.60 -11.69 4.99
CA PRO A 44 -3.25 -11.34 4.57
C PRO A 44 -3.17 -10.91 3.10
N GLY A 45 -2.33 -9.92 2.83
CA GLY A 45 -2.08 -9.41 1.47
C GLY A 45 -0.96 -10.13 0.72
N ILE A 46 -0.38 -11.18 1.29
CA ILE A 46 0.79 -11.88 0.77
C ILE A 46 0.64 -12.33 -0.69
N GLU A 47 -0.54 -12.82 -1.09
CA GLU A 47 -0.78 -13.27 -2.48
C GLU A 47 -0.64 -12.14 -3.50
N LEU A 48 -0.79 -10.88 -3.09
CA LEU A 48 -0.76 -9.70 -3.95
C LEU A 48 0.64 -9.07 -4.10
N VAL A 49 1.66 -9.58 -3.40
CA VAL A 49 3.02 -9.01 -3.44
C VAL A 49 3.58 -8.96 -4.87
N SER A 50 3.23 -9.92 -5.72
CA SER A 50 3.65 -9.96 -7.13
C SER A 50 2.86 -9.02 -8.06
N VAL A 51 1.80 -8.36 -7.57
CA VAL A 51 0.94 -7.50 -8.38
C VAL A 51 1.49 -6.07 -8.38
N PRO A 52 1.80 -5.48 -9.55
CA PRO A 52 2.25 -4.10 -9.63
C PRO A 52 1.21 -3.13 -9.06
N MET A 53 1.62 -2.11 -8.32
CA MET A 53 0.72 -1.05 -7.88
C MET A 53 0.06 -0.35 -9.08
N GLN A 54 0.85 0.09 -10.05
CA GLN A 54 0.37 0.74 -11.27
C GLN A 54 0.45 -0.21 -12.46
N ARG A 55 -0.52 -0.07 -13.37
CA ARG A 55 -0.61 -0.90 -14.56
C ARG A 55 0.51 -0.60 -15.55
N PRO A 56 1.25 -1.61 -16.02
CA PRO A 56 2.16 -1.47 -17.15
C PRO A 56 1.43 -0.91 -18.38
N ALA A 57 2.05 0.05 -19.06
CA ALA A 57 1.41 0.81 -20.14
C ALA A 57 0.90 -0.08 -21.30
N GLN A 58 1.56 -1.20 -21.58
CA GLN A 58 1.17 -2.14 -22.63
C GLN A 58 -0.20 -2.77 -22.42
N PHE A 59 -0.74 -2.79 -21.21
CA PHE A 59 -2.06 -3.35 -20.92
C PHE A 59 -3.21 -2.35 -21.11
N GLY A 60 -2.92 -1.05 -21.30
CA GLY A 60 -3.94 -0.02 -21.47
C GLY A 60 -4.96 -0.02 -20.32
N THR A 61 -6.24 -0.15 -20.66
CA THR A 61 -7.34 -0.20 -19.67
C THR A 61 -7.66 -1.62 -19.17
N ARG A 62 -6.99 -2.64 -19.68
CA ARG A 62 -7.25 -4.04 -19.35
C ARG A 62 -6.62 -4.42 -18.01
N ASN A 63 -7.43 -4.75 -17.03
CA ASN A 63 -6.98 -5.09 -15.67
C ASN A 63 -6.82 -6.61 -15.44
N VAL A 64 -6.99 -7.44 -16.46
CA VAL A 64 -6.81 -8.90 -16.36
C VAL A 64 -5.82 -9.33 -17.43
N LEU A 65 -4.83 -10.13 -17.04
CA LEU A 65 -3.83 -10.69 -17.93
C LEU A 65 -4.47 -11.77 -18.83
N THR A 66 -4.03 -11.85 -20.08
CA THR A 66 -4.31 -12.99 -20.95
C THR A 66 -3.59 -14.25 -20.42
N ASP A 67 -3.93 -15.42 -20.95
CA ASP A 67 -3.28 -16.68 -20.53
C ASP A 67 -1.78 -16.64 -20.82
N ALA A 68 -1.35 -16.11 -21.95
CA ALA A 68 0.07 -15.98 -22.30
C ALA A 68 0.82 -15.05 -21.33
N GLU A 69 0.27 -13.87 -21.03
CA GLU A 69 0.87 -12.93 -20.08
C GLU A 69 0.90 -13.49 -18.65
N PHE A 70 -0.11 -14.28 -18.30
CA PHE A 70 -0.14 -14.93 -17.00
C PHE A 70 0.93 -16.03 -16.91
N GLN A 71 1.10 -16.85 -17.96
CA GLN A 71 2.18 -17.84 -18.03
C GLN A 71 3.57 -17.19 -17.96
N GLU A 72 3.78 -16.04 -18.59
CA GLU A 72 5.04 -15.27 -18.46
C GLU A 72 5.27 -14.84 -17.02
N ARG A 73 4.22 -14.38 -16.32
CA ARG A 73 4.30 -14.01 -14.90
C ARG A 73 4.62 -15.22 -14.02
N GLU A 74 4.01 -16.37 -14.28
CA GLU A 74 4.30 -17.62 -13.56
C GLU A 74 5.76 -18.06 -13.77
N ALA A 75 6.24 -18.01 -15.02
CA ALA A 75 7.62 -18.33 -15.34
C ALA A 75 8.63 -17.39 -14.67
N ALA A 76 8.33 -16.09 -14.62
CA ALA A 76 9.14 -15.11 -13.92
C ALA A 76 9.18 -15.35 -12.40
N ALA A 77 8.05 -15.69 -11.80
CA ALA A 77 7.96 -16.04 -10.38
C ALA A 77 8.75 -17.34 -10.05
N ALA A 78 8.62 -18.35 -10.89
CA ALA A 78 9.37 -19.60 -10.74
C ALA A 78 10.89 -19.38 -10.83
N LYS A 79 11.33 -18.53 -11.78
CA LYS A 79 12.74 -18.14 -11.92
C LYS A 79 13.22 -17.38 -10.67
N GLN A 80 12.43 -16.44 -10.13
CA GLN A 80 12.79 -15.71 -8.91
C GLN A 80 12.92 -16.67 -7.72
N THR A 81 11.98 -17.61 -7.54
CA THR A 81 12.04 -18.61 -6.48
C THR A 81 13.30 -19.49 -6.61
N ALA A 82 13.65 -19.88 -7.83
CA ALA A 82 14.89 -20.66 -8.06
C ALA A 82 16.15 -19.86 -7.70
N GLN A 83 16.18 -18.55 -8.00
CA GLN A 83 17.28 -17.67 -7.61
C GLN A 83 17.36 -17.51 -6.08
N ASP A 84 16.23 -17.24 -5.41
CA ASP A 84 16.18 -17.11 -3.96
C ASP A 84 16.66 -18.37 -3.25
N ASN A 85 16.30 -19.56 -3.77
CA ASN A 85 16.76 -20.83 -3.23
C ASN A 85 18.26 -21.07 -3.46
N ALA A 86 18.79 -20.66 -4.62
CA ALA A 86 20.22 -20.79 -4.93
C ALA A 86 21.09 -19.87 -4.04
N GLU A 87 20.60 -18.65 -3.73
CA GLU A 87 21.29 -17.74 -2.81
C GLU A 87 21.27 -18.24 -1.36
N PHE A 88 20.34 -19.14 -1.04
CA PHE A 88 20.20 -19.72 0.29
C PHE A 88 21.16 -20.87 0.57
N GLU A 89 21.81 -21.43 -0.44
CA GLU A 89 22.82 -22.48 -0.20
C GLU A 89 23.97 -21.93 0.65
N LEU A 90 24.24 -22.62 1.78
CA LEU A 90 25.20 -22.20 2.82
C LEU A 90 26.61 -21.89 2.29
N GLU A 91 27.03 -22.52 1.19
CA GLU A 91 28.31 -22.23 0.53
C GLU A 91 28.36 -20.85 -0.12
N ASN A 92 27.21 -20.32 -0.55
CA ASN A 92 27.10 -18.97 -1.13
C ASN A 92 26.95 -17.89 -0.05
N ALA A 93 26.33 -18.19 1.08
CA ALA A 93 26.16 -17.26 2.20
C ALA A 93 27.51 -16.81 2.80
N ALA A 94 28.53 -17.66 2.79
CA ALA A 94 29.87 -17.35 3.27
C ALA A 94 30.68 -16.47 2.30
N ASN A 95 30.33 -16.44 1.03
CA ASN A 95 31.08 -15.77 -0.06
C ASN A 95 30.30 -14.60 -0.71
N THR A 96 29.12 -14.24 -0.22
CA THR A 96 28.38 -13.12 -0.78
C THR A 96 29.10 -11.80 -0.45
N PRO A 97 29.69 -11.08 -1.43
CA PRO A 97 30.25 -9.76 -1.19
C PRO A 97 29.09 -8.82 -0.87
N GLY A 98 28.90 -8.50 0.37
CA GLY A 98 27.82 -7.63 0.84
C GLY A 98 27.24 -8.01 2.19
N GLY A 99 27.62 -9.14 2.76
CA GLY A 99 27.50 -9.40 4.20
C GLY A 99 28.47 -8.52 5.00
N GLY A 100 29.25 -7.67 4.34
CA GLY A 100 30.20 -6.73 4.87
C GLY A 100 29.74 -5.31 4.65
N VAL A 101 29.68 -4.60 5.73
CA VAL A 101 29.81 -3.16 5.92
C VAL A 101 29.72 -2.34 4.61
N GLY A 102 28.51 -1.83 4.26
CA GLY A 102 28.36 -0.79 3.24
C GLY A 102 27.33 -0.99 2.12
N GLY A 103 26.69 -2.17 1.99
CA GLY A 103 25.56 -2.38 1.08
C GLY A 103 24.21 -2.20 1.76
N PRO A 104 23.11 -1.97 1.01
CA PRO A 104 21.79 -2.01 1.59
C PRO A 104 21.58 -3.41 2.24
N VAL A 105 21.31 -3.42 3.53
CA VAL A 105 20.99 -4.66 4.26
C VAL A 105 19.67 -5.18 3.69
N SER A 106 19.76 -6.14 2.77
CA SER A 106 18.60 -6.87 2.28
C SER A 106 18.37 -8.05 3.22
N PRO A 107 17.13 -8.31 3.66
CA PRO A 107 16.85 -9.53 4.40
C PRO A 107 17.19 -10.75 3.54
N PRO A 108 17.59 -11.87 4.16
CA PRO A 108 17.85 -13.10 3.42
C PRO A 108 16.67 -13.47 2.52
N PRO A 109 16.89 -13.95 1.30
CA PRO A 109 15.83 -14.21 0.32
C PRO A 109 14.69 -15.10 0.84
N HIS A 110 15.00 -16.08 1.69
CA HIS A 110 14.01 -16.98 2.30
C HIS A 110 13.09 -16.32 3.35
N TRP A 111 13.39 -15.10 3.76
CA TRP A 111 12.50 -14.31 4.62
C TRP A 111 11.51 -13.48 3.79
N LEU A 112 11.71 -13.42 2.46
CA LEU A 112 10.92 -12.57 1.60
C LEU A 112 9.64 -13.28 1.17
N GLU A 113 8.52 -12.62 1.40
CA GLU A 113 7.22 -13.01 0.84
C GLU A 113 7.19 -12.56 -0.62
N ARG A 114 7.13 -13.51 -1.56
CA ARG A 114 7.13 -13.22 -3.01
C ARG A 114 5.73 -13.16 -3.61
N GLY A 115 4.72 -13.60 -2.84
CA GLY A 115 3.36 -13.72 -3.31
C GLY A 115 3.14 -14.88 -4.26
N ILE A 116 1.93 -14.94 -4.79
CA ILE A 116 1.52 -15.93 -5.79
C ILE A 116 1.16 -15.18 -7.07
N PRO A 117 1.55 -15.66 -8.27
CA PRO A 117 1.14 -15.02 -9.51
C PRO A 117 -0.38 -14.81 -9.57
N GLN A 118 -0.81 -13.58 -9.82
CA GLN A 118 -2.21 -13.20 -9.92
C GLN A 118 -2.53 -12.75 -11.35
N ARG A 119 -3.78 -12.94 -11.79
CA ARG A 119 -4.23 -12.47 -13.12
C ARG A 119 -4.51 -10.97 -13.17
N ILE A 120 -4.56 -10.28 -12.02
CA ILE A 120 -4.75 -8.83 -11.98
C ILE A 120 -3.50 -8.11 -12.49
N ALA A 121 -3.71 -7.12 -13.35
CA ALA A 121 -2.61 -6.38 -13.98
C ALA A 121 -2.03 -5.28 -13.09
N SER A 122 -2.84 -4.75 -12.15
CA SER A 122 -2.42 -3.70 -11.20
C SER A 122 -3.39 -3.59 -10.04
N LEU A 123 -2.91 -3.02 -8.91
CA LEU A 123 -3.77 -2.68 -7.78
C LEU A 123 -4.58 -1.41 -8.04
N VAL A 124 -4.04 -0.42 -8.78
CA VAL A 124 -4.80 0.77 -9.20
C VAL A 124 -5.85 0.35 -10.22
N VAL A 125 -7.13 0.66 -9.93
CA VAL A 125 -8.30 0.32 -10.76
C VAL A 125 -9.05 1.54 -11.28
N ASP A 126 -8.91 2.69 -10.63
CA ASP A 126 -9.42 3.98 -11.09
C ASP A 126 -8.32 5.05 -10.92
N PRO A 127 -7.95 5.76 -11.97
CA PRO A 127 -8.46 5.78 -13.35
C PRO A 127 -8.39 4.43 -14.09
N PRO A 128 -9.20 4.24 -15.17
CA PRO A 128 -9.28 2.96 -15.89
C PRO A 128 -7.98 2.47 -16.51
N ASP A 129 -7.02 3.37 -16.76
CA ASP A 129 -5.66 3.02 -17.22
C ASP A 129 -4.79 2.39 -16.10
N GLY A 130 -5.31 2.35 -14.87
CA GLY A 130 -4.64 1.75 -13.72
C GLY A 130 -3.39 2.49 -13.26
N ARG A 131 -3.32 3.79 -13.50
CA ARG A 131 -2.17 4.64 -13.15
C ARG A 131 -2.56 5.72 -12.16
N VAL A 132 -1.63 6.08 -11.29
CA VAL A 132 -1.81 7.23 -10.39
C VAL A 132 -1.89 8.50 -11.25
N PRO A 133 -2.88 9.37 -11.02
CA PRO A 133 -3.03 10.60 -11.79
C PRO A 133 -1.81 11.52 -11.69
N PRO A 134 -1.62 12.40 -12.69
CA PRO A 134 -0.58 13.42 -12.65
C PRO A 134 -0.69 14.30 -11.41
N LEU A 135 0.46 14.79 -10.96
CA LEU A 135 0.54 15.78 -9.88
C LEU A 135 0.03 17.14 -10.33
N THR A 136 -0.58 17.87 -9.41
CA THR A 136 -0.88 19.29 -9.58
C THR A 136 0.41 20.11 -9.68
N ALA A 137 0.34 21.33 -10.19
CA ALA A 137 1.49 22.24 -10.21
C ALA A 137 2.02 22.53 -8.79
N GLU A 138 1.12 22.66 -7.81
CA GLU A 138 1.48 22.83 -6.39
C GLU A 138 2.25 21.62 -5.86
N ALA A 139 1.79 20.40 -6.11
CA ALA A 139 2.48 19.20 -5.68
C ALA A 139 3.86 19.03 -6.35
N GLN A 140 3.98 19.40 -7.63
CA GLN A 140 5.27 19.37 -8.33
C GLN A 140 6.26 20.35 -7.69
N GLN A 141 5.83 21.58 -7.37
CA GLN A 141 6.67 22.55 -6.68
C GLN A 141 7.08 22.05 -5.28
N ARG A 142 6.14 21.52 -4.52
CA ARG A 142 6.38 20.92 -3.19
C ARG A 142 7.41 19.78 -3.28
N GLN A 143 7.28 18.89 -4.26
CA GLN A 143 8.21 17.78 -4.48
C GLN A 143 9.61 18.28 -4.86
N GLN A 144 9.71 19.30 -5.72
CA GLN A 144 10.99 19.91 -6.09
C GLN A 144 11.67 20.57 -4.87
N ALA A 145 10.90 21.30 -4.06
CA ALA A 145 11.41 21.92 -2.83
C ALA A 145 11.90 20.88 -1.83
N GLN A 146 11.17 19.78 -1.65
CA GLN A 146 11.58 18.65 -0.80
C GLN A 146 12.87 18.00 -1.31
N ALA A 147 12.98 17.76 -2.62
CA ALA A 147 14.19 17.18 -3.22
C ALA A 147 15.41 18.12 -3.05
N ALA A 148 15.22 19.42 -3.24
CA ALA A 148 16.26 20.42 -3.01
C ALA A 148 16.71 20.46 -1.54
N ALA A 149 15.76 20.45 -0.60
CA ALA A 149 16.05 20.41 0.84
C ALA A 149 16.81 19.12 1.24
N GLN A 150 16.41 17.97 0.71
CA GLN A 150 17.12 16.71 0.94
C GLN A 150 18.54 16.74 0.37
N LYS A 151 18.72 17.30 -0.83
CA LYS A 151 20.05 17.47 -1.44
C LYS A 151 20.94 18.38 -0.59
N ALA A 152 20.42 19.51 -0.13
CA ALA A 152 21.13 20.44 0.75
C ALA A 152 21.53 19.74 2.07
N ARG A 153 20.58 19.01 2.67
CA ARG A 153 20.84 18.27 3.92
C ARG A 153 21.91 17.19 3.75
N ARG A 154 21.90 16.45 2.64
CA ARG A 154 22.97 15.48 2.32
C ARG A 154 24.34 16.15 2.18
N ALA A 155 24.38 17.34 1.59
CA ALA A 155 25.64 18.10 1.48
C ALA A 155 26.15 18.54 2.86
N GLU A 156 25.27 19.01 3.74
CA GLU A 156 25.62 19.36 5.14
C GLU A 156 26.16 18.15 5.92
N LEU A 157 25.61 16.97 5.67
CA LEU A 157 26.04 15.73 6.32
C LEU A 157 27.42 15.27 5.89
N GLN A 158 27.95 15.75 4.75
CA GLN A 158 29.32 15.44 4.28
C GLN A 158 29.65 13.95 4.24
N GLY A 159 28.71 13.13 3.79
CA GLY A 159 28.85 11.67 3.73
C GLY A 159 28.40 10.91 4.97
N ARG A 160 28.09 11.59 6.08
CA ARG A 160 27.50 10.96 7.26
C ARG A 160 26.05 10.58 6.99
N GLU A 161 25.56 9.54 7.65
CA GLU A 161 24.19 9.05 7.49
C GLU A 161 23.13 9.95 8.15
N ALA A 162 23.44 10.54 9.28
CA ALA A 162 22.53 11.43 10.02
C ALA A 162 23.25 12.22 11.11
N ASP A 163 22.84 13.44 11.39
CA ASP A 163 23.22 14.19 12.59
C ASP A 163 22.27 13.95 13.75
N THR A 164 20.98 13.84 13.42
CA THR A 164 19.91 13.65 14.41
C THR A 164 18.95 12.56 13.93
N TYR A 165 18.11 12.07 14.83
CA TYR A 165 17.08 11.10 14.49
C TYR A 165 16.08 11.63 13.43
N THR A 166 15.93 12.96 13.30
CA THR A 166 15.02 13.55 12.31
C THR A 166 15.52 13.48 10.86
N ASP A 167 16.80 13.14 10.66
CA ASP A 167 17.35 12.88 9.34
C ASP A 167 16.93 11.51 8.79
N ARG A 168 16.32 10.66 9.62
CA ARG A 168 15.85 9.33 9.24
C ARG A 168 14.33 9.33 9.04
N SER A 169 13.86 8.38 8.22
CA SER A 169 12.45 8.26 7.91
C SER A 169 11.59 7.94 9.14
N LEU A 170 10.30 8.17 9.06
CA LEU A 170 9.36 7.78 10.11
C LEU A 170 9.37 6.28 10.34
N TYR A 171 9.64 5.50 9.30
CA TYR A 171 9.76 4.05 9.37
C TYR A 171 11.01 3.62 10.13
N ASP A 172 12.20 4.16 9.80
CA ASP A 172 13.44 3.89 10.56
C ASP A 172 13.31 4.21 12.04
N ARG A 173 12.46 5.17 12.35
CA ARG A 173 12.15 5.63 13.70
C ARG A 173 11.01 4.87 14.38
N CYS A 174 10.49 3.82 13.75
CA CYS A 174 9.37 3.03 14.25
C CYS A 174 8.09 3.83 14.54
N ILE A 175 7.81 4.89 13.77
CA ILE A 175 6.62 5.72 13.97
C ILE A 175 5.46 5.23 13.10
N THR A 176 5.63 5.20 11.78
CA THR A 176 4.62 4.74 10.83
C THR A 176 5.19 4.59 9.42
N ARG A 177 4.52 3.81 8.59
CA ARG A 177 4.66 3.80 7.12
C ARG A 177 3.56 4.59 6.41
N GLY A 178 2.65 5.20 7.15
CA GLY A 178 1.46 5.85 6.64
C GLY A 178 0.36 4.85 6.26
N ILE A 179 -0.85 5.37 6.00
CA ILE A 179 -2.05 4.55 5.81
C ILE A 179 -1.94 3.54 4.65
N ALA A 180 -1.27 3.92 3.56
CA ALA A 180 -1.05 3.03 2.43
C ALA A 180 0.16 2.12 2.64
N GLY A 181 1.26 2.64 3.20
CA GLY A 181 2.50 1.89 3.38
C GLY A 181 2.40 0.76 4.41
N SER A 182 1.47 0.86 5.37
CA SER A 182 1.20 -0.21 6.35
C SER A 182 0.27 -1.29 5.80
N PHE A 183 -0.44 -1.03 4.71
CA PHE A 183 -1.49 -1.90 4.17
C PHE A 183 -1.14 -2.52 2.79
N LEU A 184 -0.44 -1.78 1.93
CA LEU A 184 -0.08 -2.27 0.60
C LEU A 184 0.87 -3.47 0.69
N PRO A 185 0.67 -4.49 -0.16
CA PRO A 185 1.50 -5.69 -0.16
C PRO A 185 2.98 -5.39 -0.37
N VAL A 186 3.82 -5.97 0.46
CA VAL A 186 5.28 -5.83 0.43
C VAL A 186 5.94 -7.19 0.68
N ILE A 187 7.26 -7.23 0.67
CA ILE A 187 8.04 -8.47 0.77
C ILE A 187 8.10 -9.10 2.18
N TYR A 188 7.37 -8.58 3.16
CA TYR A 188 7.24 -9.15 4.52
C TYR A 188 6.11 -8.46 5.30
N ASN A 189 5.57 -9.15 6.32
CA ASN A 189 4.55 -8.63 7.24
C ASN A 189 3.28 -8.11 6.55
N ASN A 190 2.67 -8.96 5.73
CA ASN A 190 1.45 -8.65 4.98
C ASN A 190 0.15 -9.02 5.72
N GLY A 191 0.22 -9.34 7.02
CA GLY A 191 -0.93 -9.69 7.82
C GLY A 191 -1.86 -8.49 8.03
N ASN A 192 -3.16 -8.70 7.73
CA ASN A 192 -4.22 -7.76 8.05
C ASN A 192 -5.29 -8.50 8.84
N GLU A 193 -5.77 -7.90 9.91
CA GLU A 193 -6.80 -8.47 10.76
C GLU A 193 -7.91 -7.45 11.01
N ILE A 194 -9.15 -7.91 10.91
CA ILE A 194 -10.33 -7.12 11.25
C ILE A 194 -10.95 -7.70 12.52
N VAL A 195 -11.08 -6.87 13.55
CA VAL A 195 -11.77 -7.17 14.79
C VAL A 195 -12.93 -6.20 14.95
N GLN A 196 -14.11 -6.71 15.33
CA GLN A 196 -15.29 -5.89 15.49
C GLN A 196 -15.84 -5.98 16.91
N GLY A 197 -16.35 -4.87 17.37
CA GLY A 197 -17.17 -4.78 18.59
C GLY A 197 -18.37 -3.89 18.36
N PRO A 198 -19.35 -3.87 19.28
CA PRO A 198 -20.51 -3.00 19.16
C PRO A 198 -20.08 -1.53 19.03
N GLY A 199 -20.37 -0.92 17.87
CA GLY A 199 -20.09 0.48 17.60
C GLY A 199 -18.65 0.82 17.19
N TRP A 200 -17.79 -0.16 16.92
CA TRP A 200 -16.42 0.06 16.44
C TRP A 200 -15.86 -1.11 15.63
N VAL A 201 -14.86 -0.81 14.81
CA VAL A 201 -14.04 -1.78 14.10
C VAL A 201 -12.58 -1.44 14.32
N ALA A 202 -11.75 -2.44 14.62
CA ALA A 202 -10.29 -2.32 14.60
C ALA A 202 -9.75 -2.91 13.30
N LEU A 203 -8.96 -2.11 12.58
CA LEU A 203 -8.22 -2.50 11.39
C LEU A 203 -6.75 -2.60 11.79
N ARG A 204 -6.25 -3.81 11.98
CA ARG A 204 -4.89 -4.11 12.40
C ARG A 204 -4.06 -4.55 11.22
N ASN A 205 -2.94 -3.86 11.00
CA ASN A 205 -1.91 -4.27 10.06
C ASN A 205 -0.72 -4.81 10.86
N GLU A 206 -0.13 -5.91 10.42
CA GLU A 206 1.08 -6.47 11.02
C GLU A 206 2.26 -5.52 10.83
N MET A 207 2.37 -4.94 9.62
CA MET A 207 3.41 -3.98 9.30
C MET A 207 3.43 -2.81 10.28
N ILE A 208 4.57 -2.66 10.97
CA ILE A 208 4.82 -1.62 11.99
C ILE A 208 3.76 -1.58 13.10
N HIS A 209 3.12 -2.74 13.39
CA HIS A 209 2.05 -2.91 14.40
C HIS A 209 0.93 -1.87 14.32
N GLU A 210 0.65 -1.32 13.13
CA GLU A 210 -0.34 -0.26 12.95
C GLU A 210 -1.76 -0.78 13.22
N THR A 211 -2.49 -0.12 14.11
CA THR A 211 -3.88 -0.46 14.42
C THR A 211 -4.72 0.80 14.44
N ARG A 212 -5.77 0.82 13.62
CA ARG A 212 -6.74 1.93 13.57
C ARG A 212 -8.06 1.49 14.19
N ILE A 213 -8.51 2.20 15.20
CA ILE A 213 -9.86 2.04 15.76
C ILE A 213 -10.80 2.97 15.01
N VAL A 214 -11.79 2.41 14.38
CA VAL A 214 -12.80 3.10 13.58
C VAL A 214 -14.12 3.11 14.32
N PRO A 215 -14.52 4.25 14.94
CA PRO A 215 -15.84 4.39 15.56
C PRO A 215 -16.94 4.37 14.50
N LEU A 216 -18.08 3.72 14.85
CA LEU A 216 -19.29 3.62 14.02
C LEU A 216 -20.48 4.42 14.61
N ASP A 217 -20.26 5.16 15.67
CA ASP A 217 -21.28 5.78 16.52
C ASP A 217 -21.63 7.22 16.15
N ASN A 218 -21.33 7.67 14.94
CA ASN A 218 -21.60 9.04 14.44
C ASN A 218 -21.03 10.17 15.31
N ARG A 219 -20.06 9.89 16.21
CA ARG A 219 -19.40 10.94 16.99
C ARG A 219 -18.80 12.01 16.09
N GLN A 220 -18.78 13.23 16.58
CA GLN A 220 -18.18 14.35 15.85
C GLN A 220 -16.71 14.07 15.48
N ARG A 221 -16.32 14.44 14.27
CA ARG A 221 -14.90 14.43 13.86
C ARG A 221 -14.07 15.37 14.71
N LEU A 222 -12.79 15.05 14.83
CA LEU A 222 -11.85 15.98 15.44
C LEU A 222 -11.80 17.31 14.66
N PRO A 223 -11.62 18.46 15.34
CA PRO A 223 -11.34 19.72 14.66
C PRO A 223 -10.18 19.59 13.66
N ALA A 224 -10.25 20.29 12.54
CA ALA A 224 -9.22 20.23 11.49
C ALA A 224 -7.80 20.57 11.98
N ALA A 225 -7.68 21.37 13.04
CA ALA A 225 -6.38 21.71 13.65
C ALA A 225 -5.72 20.53 14.41
N ILE A 226 -6.48 19.47 14.71
CA ILE A 226 -5.95 18.26 15.35
C ILE A 226 -5.67 17.25 14.25
N THR A 227 -4.39 17.11 13.90
CA THR A 227 -3.92 16.19 12.85
C THR A 227 -3.10 15.05 13.45
N SER A 228 -3.06 13.92 12.77
CA SER A 228 -2.22 12.78 13.15
C SER A 228 -1.56 12.12 11.94
N TRP A 229 -0.62 11.20 12.20
CA TRP A 229 0.06 10.43 11.13
C TRP A 229 -0.92 9.56 10.32
N MET A 230 -1.90 8.97 11.00
CA MET A 230 -2.88 8.04 10.41
C MET A 230 -4.27 8.68 10.24
N GLY A 231 -4.40 9.99 10.50
CA GLY A 231 -5.65 10.72 10.38
C GLY A 231 -6.68 10.38 11.47
N ASP A 232 -7.92 10.85 11.26
CA ASP A 232 -9.10 10.60 12.10
C ASP A 232 -10.12 9.80 11.29
N SER A 233 -10.27 8.51 11.60
CA SER A 233 -11.14 7.57 10.89
C SER A 233 -12.54 7.57 11.48
N ARG A 234 -13.57 7.55 10.60
CA ARG A 234 -14.97 7.35 10.97
C ARG A 234 -15.61 6.32 10.03
N GLY A 235 -16.32 5.39 10.60
CA GLY A 235 -16.96 4.31 9.85
C GLY A 235 -18.48 4.39 9.86
N ARG A 236 -19.08 3.80 8.83
CA ARG A 236 -20.52 3.53 8.75
C ARG A 236 -20.77 2.31 7.87
N TRP A 237 -21.90 1.67 8.09
CA TRP A 237 -22.37 0.61 7.20
C TRP A 237 -23.14 1.18 6.01
N ASP A 238 -22.86 0.65 4.82
CA ASP A 238 -23.61 0.86 3.58
C ASP A 238 -24.00 -0.55 3.07
N GLY A 239 -25.18 -1.00 3.48
CA GLY A 239 -25.58 -2.40 3.31
C GLY A 239 -24.62 -3.36 4.04
N SER A 240 -23.95 -4.23 3.29
CA SER A 240 -22.91 -5.15 3.82
C SER A 240 -21.48 -4.63 3.71
N THR A 241 -21.30 -3.39 3.27
CA THR A 241 -19.99 -2.75 3.10
C THR A 241 -19.71 -1.83 4.29
N LEU A 242 -18.55 -1.99 4.91
CA LEU A 242 -18.00 -1.01 5.83
C LEU A 242 -17.37 0.11 5.00
N VAL A 243 -17.84 1.33 5.19
CA VAL A 243 -17.27 2.54 4.60
C VAL A 243 -16.53 3.29 5.69
N VAL A 244 -15.22 3.49 5.51
CA VAL A 244 -14.37 4.25 6.42
C VAL A 244 -13.88 5.50 5.71
N GLU A 245 -14.11 6.65 6.30
CA GLU A 245 -13.57 7.92 5.83
C GLU A 245 -12.54 8.43 6.82
N THR A 246 -11.32 8.68 6.33
CA THR A 246 -10.20 9.19 7.13
C THR A 246 -9.75 10.55 6.60
N THR A 247 -9.65 11.51 7.50
CA THR A 247 -9.19 12.89 7.26
C THR A 247 -8.22 13.31 8.36
N ASN A 248 -7.88 14.57 8.47
CA ASN A 248 -7.01 15.12 9.52
C ASN A 248 -5.61 14.48 9.53
N PHE A 249 -5.08 14.19 8.36
CA PHE A 249 -3.68 13.82 8.21
C PHE A 249 -2.77 15.03 8.40
N ASN A 250 -1.56 14.81 8.91
CA ASN A 250 -0.51 15.82 8.78
C ASN A 250 0.27 15.60 7.48
N ASP A 251 0.91 16.65 6.95
CA ASP A 251 1.70 16.61 5.71
C ASP A 251 3.10 15.99 5.86
N ARG A 252 3.46 15.54 7.07
CA ARG A 252 4.79 15.02 7.41
C ARG A 252 4.88 13.49 7.34
N THR A 253 3.82 12.83 6.89
CA THR A 253 3.75 11.37 6.80
C THR A 253 4.52 10.82 5.59
N SER A 254 4.54 9.49 5.48
CA SER A 254 5.09 8.78 4.32
C SER A 254 4.27 9.03 3.06
N GLY A 255 4.83 8.73 1.89
CA GLY A 255 4.11 8.83 0.62
C GLY A 255 3.01 7.78 0.48
N ILE A 256 2.11 8.01 -0.47
CA ILE A 256 1.08 7.03 -0.85
C ILE A 256 1.67 6.10 -1.89
N GLY A 257 2.11 4.92 -1.47
CA GLY A 257 2.71 3.90 -2.34
C GLY A 257 3.28 2.74 -1.55
N VAL A 258 3.79 1.75 -2.28
CA VAL A 258 4.42 0.56 -1.69
C VAL A 258 5.59 0.97 -0.79
N ASN A 259 5.73 0.34 0.36
CA ASN A 259 6.75 0.66 1.36
C ASN A 259 6.69 2.10 1.91
N GLY A 260 5.53 2.77 1.84
CA GLY A 260 5.44 4.18 2.21
C GLY A 260 6.19 5.12 1.26
N GLY A 261 6.57 4.61 0.08
CA GLY A 261 7.13 5.39 -1.03
C GLY A 261 6.05 6.18 -1.78
N GLY A 262 6.37 6.61 -3.01
CA GLY A 262 5.44 7.40 -3.81
C GLY A 262 5.39 8.88 -3.39
N THR A 263 4.32 9.55 -3.79
CA THR A 263 4.16 10.98 -3.54
C THR A 263 3.59 11.24 -2.16
N ARG A 264 4.18 12.17 -1.42
CA ARG A 264 3.62 12.68 -0.17
C ARG A 264 2.36 13.50 -0.46
N HIS A 265 1.32 13.22 0.31
CA HIS A 265 0.06 13.94 0.25
C HIS A 265 0.12 15.29 0.99
N SER A 266 -0.90 16.10 0.84
CA SER A 266 -1.13 17.31 1.64
C SER A 266 -1.99 17.02 2.88
N GLU A 267 -2.24 18.02 3.70
CA GLU A 267 -3.17 17.93 4.84
C GLU A 267 -4.63 17.76 4.39
N ASP A 268 -4.95 18.10 3.13
CA ASP A 268 -6.30 17.97 2.58
C ASP A 268 -6.63 16.54 2.12
N LEU A 269 -5.72 15.59 2.30
CA LEU A 269 -5.98 14.19 1.95
C LEU A 269 -7.22 13.68 2.66
N LYS A 270 -8.13 13.12 1.88
CA LYS A 270 -9.23 12.27 2.31
C LYS A 270 -9.02 10.86 1.75
N VAL A 271 -9.05 9.88 2.63
CA VAL A 271 -9.06 8.47 2.23
C VAL A 271 -10.44 7.89 2.51
N THR A 272 -11.04 7.28 1.48
CA THR A 272 -12.30 6.54 1.62
C THR A 272 -12.03 5.06 1.36
N GLU A 273 -12.25 4.24 2.38
CA GLU A 273 -12.13 2.78 2.27
C GLU A 273 -13.52 2.15 2.18
N ARG A 274 -13.65 1.17 1.30
CA ARG A 274 -14.87 0.35 1.18
C ARG A 274 -14.47 -1.11 1.31
N ILE A 275 -14.91 -1.74 2.38
CA ILE A 275 -14.52 -3.08 2.77
C ILE A 275 -15.74 -3.95 2.71
N THR A 276 -15.74 -4.93 1.80
CA THR A 276 -16.91 -5.80 1.54
C THR A 276 -16.45 -7.25 1.52
N ARG A 277 -17.07 -8.09 2.32
CA ARG A 277 -16.89 -9.54 2.22
C ARG A 277 -17.76 -10.07 1.08
N VAL A 278 -17.12 -10.54 0.00
CA VAL A 278 -17.80 -10.93 -1.25
C VAL A 278 -18.02 -12.43 -1.38
N SER A 279 -17.35 -13.24 -0.55
CA SER A 279 -17.55 -14.67 -0.39
C SER A 279 -17.14 -15.10 1.03
N PRO A 280 -17.32 -16.36 1.43
CA PRO A 280 -16.87 -16.86 2.75
C PRO A 280 -15.38 -16.63 3.02
N ASP A 281 -14.57 -16.61 1.96
CA ASP A 281 -13.11 -16.59 1.98
C ASP A 281 -12.48 -15.40 1.24
N MET A 282 -13.29 -14.42 0.77
CA MET A 282 -12.79 -13.27 0.01
C MET A 282 -13.33 -11.96 0.55
N LEU A 283 -12.43 -11.02 0.82
CA LEU A 283 -12.69 -9.64 1.17
C LEU A 283 -12.22 -8.73 0.03
N MET A 284 -13.09 -7.87 -0.44
CA MET A 284 -12.73 -6.80 -1.38
C MET A 284 -12.49 -5.51 -0.59
N TRP A 285 -11.27 -5.02 -0.60
CA TRP A 285 -10.91 -3.77 0.06
C TRP A 285 -10.50 -2.74 -0.98
N ARG A 286 -11.32 -1.71 -1.14
CA ARG A 286 -11.05 -0.57 -2.00
C ARG A 286 -10.62 0.62 -1.17
N MET A 287 -9.60 1.33 -1.62
CA MET A 287 -9.11 2.53 -0.96
C MET A 287 -8.97 3.63 -2.00
N THR A 288 -9.76 4.69 -1.85
CA THR A 288 -9.74 5.89 -2.72
C THR A 288 -9.01 7.02 -2.03
N PHE A 289 -8.03 7.57 -2.72
CA PHE A 289 -7.25 8.73 -2.29
C PHE A 289 -7.74 9.98 -3.03
N ASP A 290 -8.18 10.97 -2.28
CA ASP A 290 -8.66 12.26 -2.78
C ASP A 290 -7.88 13.37 -2.10
N ASP A 291 -6.98 14.00 -2.85
CA ASP A 291 -6.15 15.13 -2.39
C ASP A 291 -5.97 16.11 -3.56
N PRO A 292 -6.84 17.11 -3.67
CA PRO A 292 -6.86 18.05 -4.80
C PRO A 292 -5.64 18.97 -4.87
N LYS A 293 -4.86 19.07 -3.78
CA LYS A 293 -3.56 19.77 -3.78
C LYS A 293 -2.41 18.88 -4.27
N THR A 294 -2.63 17.56 -4.33
CA THR A 294 -1.58 16.62 -4.73
C THR A 294 -1.82 16.02 -6.11
N TRP A 295 -3.01 15.48 -6.39
CA TRP A 295 -3.34 14.85 -7.66
C TRP A 295 -4.43 15.61 -8.42
N THR A 296 -4.37 15.51 -9.74
CA THR A 296 -5.34 16.18 -10.62
C THR A 296 -6.76 15.60 -10.54
N ARG A 297 -6.92 14.41 -9.94
CA ARG A 297 -8.19 13.75 -9.65
C ARG A 297 -8.00 12.67 -8.57
N PRO A 298 -9.08 12.22 -7.90
CA PRO A 298 -9.03 11.05 -7.04
C PRO A 298 -8.64 9.77 -7.80
N TRP A 299 -8.08 8.80 -7.08
CA TRP A 299 -7.71 7.49 -7.62
C TRP A 299 -7.92 6.38 -6.60
N THR A 300 -8.11 5.15 -7.09
CA THR A 300 -8.51 4.01 -6.25
C THR A 300 -7.62 2.81 -6.48
N ILE A 301 -7.21 2.18 -5.40
CA ILE A 301 -6.66 0.81 -5.39
C ILE A 301 -7.73 -0.18 -4.95
N GLU A 302 -7.58 -1.44 -5.39
CA GLU A 302 -8.44 -2.54 -5.00
C GLU A 302 -7.58 -3.75 -4.66
N LEU A 303 -7.86 -4.33 -3.49
CA LEU A 303 -7.16 -5.51 -2.98
C LEU A 303 -8.21 -6.61 -2.70
N PRO A 304 -8.26 -7.66 -3.53
CA PRO A 304 -8.96 -8.90 -3.19
C PRO A 304 -8.11 -9.69 -2.20
N LEU A 305 -8.51 -9.71 -0.94
CA LEU A 305 -7.81 -10.39 0.14
C LEU A 305 -8.47 -11.72 0.46
N LYS A 306 -7.69 -12.78 0.46
CA LYS A 306 -8.17 -14.12 0.81
C LYS A 306 -8.10 -14.33 2.32
N ARG A 307 -9.13 -14.96 2.87
CA ARG A 307 -9.18 -15.31 4.29
C ARG A 307 -8.17 -16.41 4.59
N ASP A 308 -7.41 -16.23 5.64
CA ASP A 308 -6.53 -17.25 6.20
C ASP A 308 -6.48 -17.10 7.72
N ASP A 309 -7.38 -17.77 8.42
CA ASP A 309 -7.43 -17.74 9.88
C ASP A 309 -6.24 -18.49 10.52
N GLY A 310 -5.52 -19.31 9.74
CA GLY A 310 -4.29 -19.98 10.15
C GLY A 310 -3.06 -19.08 10.09
N TYR A 311 -3.15 -17.92 9.40
CA TYR A 311 -2.05 -16.99 9.30
C TYR A 311 -1.57 -16.55 10.68
N GLY A 312 -0.26 -16.66 10.94
CA GLY A 312 0.35 -16.15 12.16
C GLY A 312 0.52 -14.65 12.10
N MET A 313 -0.30 -13.88 12.85
CA MET A 313 -0.05 -12.44 13.02
C MET A 313 1.10 -12.27 13.99
N PHE A 314 2.30 -12.01 13.47
CA PHE A 314 3.49 -11.80 14.28
C PHE A 314 3.53 -10.40 14.85
N GLU A 315 4.21 -10.24 15.98
CA GLU A 315 4.53 -8.93 16.50
C GLU A 315 5.59 -8.26 15.62
N TYR A 316 5.32 -7.04 15.21
CA TYR A 316 6.33 -6.21 14.57
C TYR A 316 7.08 -5.42 15.65
N ALA A 317 8.06 -6.04 16.29
CA ALA A 317 8.82 -5.50 17.41
C ALA A 317 9.85 -4.46 16.96
N CYS A 318 9.40 -3.38 16.34
CA CYS A 318 10.26 -2.38 15.70
C CYS A 318 11.20 -1.67 16.68
N HIS A 319 10.77 -1.46 17.94
CA HIS A 319 11.57 -0.78 18.96
C HIS A 319 12.54 -1.71 19.67
N GLU A 320 12.16 -2.98 19.84
CA GLU A 320 12.93 -3.96 20.57
C GLU A 320 14.17 -4.37 19.78
N GLY A 321 15.33 -4.21 20.38
CA GLY A 321 16.59 -4.52 19.71
C GLY A 321 16.90 -3.62 18.50
N ASN A 322 16.22 -2.48 18.30
CA ASN A 322 16.51 -1.53 17.25
C ASN A 322 17.80 -0.74 17.55
N TYR A 323 18.93 -1.40 17.40
CA TYR A 323 20.23 -0.75 17.50
C TYR A 323 20.58 0.12 16.30
N SER A 324 19.78 0.08 15.24
CA SER A 324 20.07 0.81 13.99
C SER A 324 20.16 2.30 14.22
N MET A 325 19.22 2.92 14.93
CA MET A 325 19.26 4.35 15.23
C MET A 325 20.50 4.74 16.06
N PHE A 326 20.83 3.94 17.09
CA PHE A 326 22.02 4.16 17.90
C PHE A 326 23.30 4.04 17.04
N ASN A 327 23.40 2.99 16.24
CA ASN A 327 24.56 2.73 15.39
C ASN A 327 24.76 3.80 14.32
N ILE A 328 23.68 4.25 13.67
CA ILE A 328 23.72 5.32 12.66
C ILE A 328 24.25 6.63 13.30
N LEU A 329 23.70 7.01 14.45
CA LEU A 329 24.08 8.26 15.10
C LEU A 329 25.50 8.19 15.71
N SER A 330 25.88 7.05 16.31
CA SER A 330 27.23 6.88 16.85
C SER A 330 28.30 6.78 15.75
N GLY A 331 27.98 6.12 14.61
CA GLY A 331 28.83 6.12 13.44
C GLY A 331 29.06 7.53 12.90
N SER A 332 28.01 8.32 12.76
CA SER A 332 28.12 9.73 12.33
C SER A 332 29.00 10.57 13.30
N ARG A 333 28.93 10.32 14.61
CA ARG A 333 29.83 10.98 15.57
C ARG A 333 31.29 10.55 15.42
N ALA A 334 31.53 9.27 15.11
CA ALA A 334 32.86 8.76 14.85
C ALA A 334 33.47 9.41 13.58
N ASP A 335 32.67 9.55 12.52
CA ASP A 335 33.09 10.20 11.27
C ASP A 335 33.44 11.68 11.49
N GLU A 336 32.64 12.40 12.26
CA GLU A 336 32.94 13.78 12.66
C GLU A 336 34.26 13.89 13.41
N ALA A 337 34.51 12.98 14.34
CA ALA A 337 35.74 12.97 15.11
C ALA A 337 36.97 12.66 14.23
N ALA A 338 36.82 11.80 13.24
CA ALA A 338 37.86 11.49 12.27
C ALA A 338 38.17 12.69 11.34
N ALA A 339 37.15 13.42 10.90
CA ALA A 339 37.30 14.59 10.02
C ALA A 339 37.96 15.81 10.69
N ARG A 340 38.04 15.84 12.03
CA ARG A 340 38.70 16.91 12.81
C ARG A 340 40.21 16.67 13.04
N LYS A 341 40.69 15.48 12.70
CA LYS A 341 42.14 15.11 12.78
C LYS A 341 42.84 15.41 11.48
#